data_2b4f95bc1818add85f1f41551abd0079
#
_entry.id   2b4f95bc1818add85f1f41551abd0079
#
_cell.length_a   1.000
_cell.length_b   1.000
_cell.length_c   1.000
_cell.angle_alpha   90.00
_cell.angle_beta   90.00
_cell.angle_gamma   90.00
#
_symmetry.space_group_name_H-M   'P 1'
#
loop_
_entity.id
_entity.type
_entity.pdbx_description
1 polymer ?
#
loop_
_entity_poly.entity_id
_entity_poly.type
_entity_poly.pdbx_seq_one_letter_code
_entity_poly.pdbx_strand_id
1 'polypeptide(L)'
;IEDTMHIAIIGGGAAGCFAAVNVKRLHPEAEVTVYEAAAKPLVKVSITGGGRCNLTNSFQEVRSMEQVYPRGHRLMKRLLKEFGNIDVCRWFEDAGVRLVTQPDQCVFPVSQDAMEIVNVLLSLMKHEKVNVRTGCRVAKIEDKATDTERYRISFAPDTDGRTNPDIDADIVIVTTGGNPKRGGYSMLDGLDLEIIDPLPSLFSFNIGSPDCIDNPALQKLQTESFS
;
A
#
# COMPACT_ATOMS: atom_id res chain seq x y z
N ILE A 1 -16.63 -31.86 1.04
CA ILE A 1 -15.37 -31.13 1.26
C ILE A 1 -15.78 -29.69 1.11
N GLU A 2 -15.86 -28.93 2.19
CA GLU A 2 -16.08 -27.48 2.11
C GLU A 2 -14.92 -26.91 1.31
N ASP A 3 -15.24 -26.21 0.21
CA ASP A 3 -14.24 -25.55 -0.61
C ASP A 3 -13.61 -24.43 0.21
N THR A 4 -12.32 -24.47 0.43
CA THR A 4 -11.60 -23.47 1.23
C THR A 4 -11.61 -22.16 0.46
N MET A 5 -12.20 -21.11 1.05
CA MET A 5 -12.24 -19.77 0.46
C MET A 5 -10.82 -19.27 0.15
N HIS A 6 -10.55 -18.93 -1.11
CA HIS A 6 -9.30 -18.34 -1.55
C HIS A 6 -9.40 -16.81 -1.66
N ILE A 7 -8.59 -16.10 -0.89
CA ILE A 7 -8.52 -14.63 -0.88
C ILE A 7 -7.17 -14.20 -1.46
N ALA A 8 -7.22 -13.56 -2.61
CA ALA A 8 -6.05 -13.07 -3.32
C ALA A 8 -5.82 -11.57 -3.01
N ILE A 9 -4.66 -11.22 -2.50
CA ILE A 9 -4.25 -9.83 -2.23
C ILE A 9 -3.20 -9.44 -3.25
N ILE A 10 -3.49 -8.42 -4.06
CA ILE A 10 -2.62 -7.98 -5.15
C ILE A 10 -1.79 -6.79 -4.70
N GLY A 11 -0.50 -7.03 -4.50
CA GLY A 11 0.48 -6.07 -4.02
C GLY A 11 0.93 -6.32 -2.58
N GLY A 12 2.20 -6.63 -2.39
CA GLY A 12 2.85 -6.87 -1.10
C GLY A 12 3.43 -5.61 -0.45
N GLY A 13 2.77 -4.46 -0.62
CA GLY A 13 3.11 -3.23 0.09
C GLY A 13 2.53 -3.18 1.50
N ALA A 14 2.59 -2.00 2.16
CA ALA A 14 2.06 -1.82 3.52
C ALA A 14 0.60 -2.25 3.62
N ALA A 15 -0.26 -1.74 2.73
CA ALA A 15 -1.69 -2.06 2.74
C ALA A 15 -1.97 -3.54 2.53
N GLY A 16 -1.27 -4.19 1.60
CA GLY A 16 -1.47 -5.62 1.31
C GLY A 16 -1.02 -6.53 2.44
N CYS A 17 0.14 -6.27 3.02
CA CYS A 17 0.64 -7.06 4.14
C CYS A 17 -0.23 -6.86 5.40
N PHE A 18 -0.65 -5.63 5.66
CA PHE A 18 -1.59 -5.32 6.75
C PHE A 18 -2.93 -6.02 6.53
N ALA A 19 -3.51 -5.91 5.33
CA ALA A 19 -4.77 -6.58 4.98
C ALA A 19 -4.66 -8.10 5.15
N ALA A 20 -3.57 -8.70 4.67
CA ALA A 20 -3.35 -10.15 4.75
C ALA A 20 -3.38 -10.67 6.18
N VAL A 21 -2.69 -10.00 7.11
CA VAL A 21 -2.69 -10.36 8.53
C VAL A 21 -4.11 -10.29 9.10
N ASN A 22 -4.81 -9.17 8.86
CA ASN A 22 -6.13 -8.95 9.46
C ASN A 22 -7.20 -9.86 8.83
N VAL A 23 -7.17 -10.05 7.51
CA VAL A 23 -8.07 -10.97 6.81
C VAL A 23 -7.89 -12.39 7.35
N LYS A 24 -6.66 -12.85 7.52
CA LYS A 24 -6.38 -14.20 8.04
C LYS A 24 -6.82 -14.37 9.49
N ARG A 25 -6.72 -13.34 10.32
CA ARG A 25 -7.25 -13.35 11.71
C ARG A 25 -8.76 -13.40 11.76
N LEU A 26 -9.44 -12.70 10.84
CA LEU A 26 -10.90 -12.68 10.75
C LEU A 26 -11.46 -13.96 10.11
N HIS A 27 -10.71 -14.56 9.19
CA HIS A 27 -11.08 -15.77 8.45
C HIS A 27 -9.98 -16.83 8.53
N PRO A 28 -9.81 -17.48 9.70
CA PRO A 28 -8.71 -18.43 9.93
C PRO A 28 -8.71 -19.60 8.94
N GLU A 29 -9.89 -20.01 8.43
CA GLU A 29 -10.04 -21.14 7.48
C GLU A 29 -9.73 -20.75 6.05
N ALA A 30 -9.73 -19.44 5.71
CA ALA A 30 -9.46 -19.00 4.35
C ALA A 30 -7.99 -19.21 3.97
N GLU A 31 -7.75 -19.54 2.72
CA GLU A 31 -6.42 -19.46 2.12
C GLU A 31 -6.16 -18.01 1.68
N VAL A 32 -5.23 -17.32 2.34
CA VAL A 32 -4.86 -15.94 2.03
C VAL A 32 -3.50 -15.92 1.35
N THR A 33 -3.46 -15.41 0.11
CA THR A 33 -2.22 -15.33 -0.67
C THR A 33 -1.98 -13.88 -1.13
N VAL A 34 -0.79 -13.35 -0.82
CA VAL A 34 -0.29 -12.07 -1.32
C VAL A 34 0.52 -12.30 -2.59
N TYR A 35 0.14 -11.65 -3.69
CA TYR A 35 0.86 -11.67 -4.97
C TYR A 35 1.60 -10.35 -5.15
N GLU A 36 2.93 -10.41 -5.09
CA GLU A 36 3.81 -9.24 -5.21
C GLU A 36 4.58 -9.30 -6.53
N ALA A 37 4.58 -8.18 -7.27
CA ALA A 37 5.26 -8.07 -8.55
C ALA A 37 6.79 -8.04 -8.42
N ALA A 38 7.30 -7.45 -7.33
CA ALA A 38 8.73 -7.39 -7.05
C ALA A 38 9.27 -8.69 -6.45
N ALA A 39 10.59 -8.80 -6.37
CA ALA A 39 11.26 -9.95 -5.74
C ALA A 39 11.09 -10.00 -4.21
N LYS A 40 10.67 -8.90 -3.59
CA LYS A 40 10.45 -8.78 -2.14
C LYS A 40 9.23 -7.92 -1.86
N PRO A 41 8.40 -8.24 -0.85
CA PRO A 41 7.37 -7.35 -0.36
C PRO A 41 7.95 -6.17 0.44
N LEU A 42 7.15 -5.16 0.71
CA LEU A 42 7.43 -4.02 1.59
C LEU A 42 8.61 -3.12 1.17
N VAL A 43 9.08 -3.21 -0.08
CA VAL A 43 10.23 -2.42 -0.56
C VAL A 43 10.02 -0.92 -0.37
N LYS A 44 8.81 -0.41 -0.67
CA LYS A 44 8.54 1.02 -0.46
C LYS A 44 8.51 1.40 1.03
N VAL A 45 8.05 0.50 1.91
CA VAL A 45 8.02 0.75 3.36
C VAL A 45 9.43 0.95 3.90
N SER A 46 10.39 0.14 3.46
CA SER A 46 11.78 0.21 3.95
C SER A 46 12.48 1.54 3.66
N ILE A 47 11.98 2.34 2.73
CA ILE A 47 12.58 3.64 2.34
C ILE A 47 11.70 4.84 2.71
N THR A 48 10.48 4.65 3.19
CA THR A 48 9.58 5.75 3.56
C THR A 48 10.12 6.55 4.76
N GLY A 49 9.74 7.82 4.83
CA GLY A 49 10.17 8.71 5.92
C GLY A 49 11.70 8.79 6.05
N GLY A 50 12.44 8.69 4.94
CA GLY A 50 13.90 8.66 4.96
C GLY A 50 14.47 7.38 5.59
N GLY A 51 13.81 6.24 5.43
CA GLY A 51 14.21 4.96 6.03
C GLY A 51 13.75 4.77 7.48
N ARG A 52 12.91 5.69 7.98
CA ARG A 52 12.40 5.64 9.37
C ARG A 52 10.97 5.10 9.47
N CYS A 53 10.26 5.02 8.36
CA CYS A 53 8.83 4.71 8.24
C CYS A 53 7.93 5.72 8.96
N ASN A 54 7.55 6.80 8.27
CA ASN A 54 6.43 7.64 8.72
C ASN A 54 5.14 6.79 8.65
N LEU A 55 4.71 6.30 9.81
CA LEU A 55 3.63 5.33 9.92
C LEU A 55 2.26 5.97 9.70
N THR A 56 2.04 7.10 10.35
CA THR A 56 0.79 7.88 10.30
C THR A 56 1.05 9.31 10.81
N ASN A 57 -0.02 10.11 10.86
CA ASN A 57 -0.02 11.43 11.49
C ASN A 57 -0.98 11.42 12.68
N SER A 58 -0.73 12.23 13.72
CA SER A 58 -1.63 12.33 14.87
C SER A 58 -2.97 12.98 14.53
N PHE A 59 -3.04 13.73 13.43
CA PHE A 59 -4.19 14.55 13.01
C PHE A 59 -4.61 15.64 13.98
N GLN A 60 -3.86 15.92 15.05
CA GLN A 60 -4.22 16.93 16.06
C GLN A 60 -4.29 18.33 15.49
N GLU A 61 -3.48 18.65 14.48
CA GLU A 61 -3.45 19.95 13.82
C GLU A 61 -4.34 20.04 12.59
N VAL A 62 -4.95 18.92 12.18
CA VAL A 62 -5.82 18.87 11.00
C VAL A 62 -7.20 19.44 11.35
N ARG A 63 -7.49 20.64 10.87
CA ARG A 63 -8.76 21.33 11.10
C ARG A 63 -9.87 20.87 10.16
N SER A 64 -9.50 20.43 8.96
CA SER A 64 -10.45 20.01 7.93
C SER A 64 -9.86 18.88 7.10
N MET A 65 -10.61 17.78 6.99
CA MET A 65 -10.23 16.65 6.11
C MET A 65 -10.19 17.04 4.63
N GLU A 66 -10.94 18.06 4.23
CA GLU A 66 -10.95 18.57 2.86
C GLU A 66 -9.62 19.25 2.48
N GLN A 67 -8.95 19.88 3.44
CA GLN A 67 -7.62 20.47 3.21
C GLN A 67 -6.55 19.40 3.02
N VAL A 68 -6.65 18.27 3.74
CA VAL A 68 -5.69 17.16 3.65
C VAL A 68 -5.99 16.25 2.46
N TYR A 69 -7.27 16.01 2.20
CA TYR A 69 -7.75 15.16 1.12
C TYR A 69 -8.69 15.94 0.21
N PRO A 70 -8.21 16.82 -0.67
CA PRO A 70 -9.06 17.63 -1.56
C PRO A 70 -10.00 16.78 -2.41
N ARG A 71 -9.55 15.56 -2.76
CA ARG A 71 -10.38 14.54 -3.43
C ARG A 71 -10.61 13.38 -2.47
N GLY A 72 -11.88 12.99 -2.30
CA GLY A 72 -12.25 11.83 -1.48
C GLY A 72 -12.33 12.08 0.02
N HIS A 73 -12.31 13.34 0.51
CA HIS A 73 -12.40 13.67 1.95
C HIS A 73 -13.60 13.05 2.66
N ARG A 74 -14.76 12.94 1.97
CA ARG A 74 -15.96 12.32 2.54
C ARG A 74 -15.76 10.83 2.78
N LEU A 75 -15.12 10.14 1.85
CA LEU A 75 -14.76 8.72 1.99
C LEU A 75 -13.75 8.55 3.11
N MET A 76 -12.67 9.34 3.09
CA MET A 76 -11.63 9.27 4.13
C MET A 76 -12.17 9.54 5.51
N LYS A 77 -13.08 10.52 5.67
CA LYS A 77 -13.74 10.79 6.96
C LYS A 77 -14.53 9.58 7.49
N ARG A 78 -15.17 8.80 6.61
CA ARG A 78 -15.85 7.56 7.02
C ARG A 78 -14.85 6.47 7.39
N LEU A 79 -13.84 6.23 6.54
CA LEU A 79 -12.85 5.17 6.78
C LEU A 79 -12.06 5.41 8.06
N LEU A 80 -11.63 6.65 8.31
CA LEU A 80 -10.90 7.01 9.54
C LEU A 80 -11.74 6.93 10.83
N LYS A 81 -13.06 6.85 10.72
CA LYS A 81 -13.92 6.54 11.87
C LYS A 81 -13.95 5.05 12.20
N GLU A 82 -13.84 4.20 11.19
CA GLU A 82 -13.83 2.74 11.35
C GLU A 82 -12.44 2.25 11.79
N PHE A 83 -11.39 2.81 11.17
CA PHE A 83 -10.00 2.50 11.49
C PHE A 83 -9.13 3.74 11.21
N GLY A 84 -8.79 4.47 12.27
CA GLY A 84 -8.06 5.73 12.18
C GLY A 84 -6.59 5.61 12.61
N ASN A 85 -5.95 6.76 12.73
CA ASN A 85 -4.56 6.86 13.15
C ASN A 85 -4.30 6.26 14.55
N ILE A 86 -5.23 6.43 15.49
CA ILE A 86 -5.12 5.86 16.84
C ILE A 86 -5.15 4.33 16.76
N ASP A 87 -6.04 3.79 15.92
CA ASP A 87 -6.17 2.34 15.74
C ASP A 87 -4.92 1.76 15.06
N VAL A 88 -4.34 2.46 14.09
CA VAL A 88 -3.05 2.10 13.48
C VAL A 88 -1.96 2.04 14.54
N CYS A 89 -1.84 3.09 15.37
CA CYS A 89 -0.84 3.11 16.44
C CYS A 89 -1.02 1.92 17.39
N ARG A 90 -2.23 1.72 17.90
CA ARG A 90 -2.54 0.60 18.79
C ARG A 90 -2.22 -0.75 18.16
N TRP A 91 -2.58 -0.94 16.89
CA TRP A 91 -2.32 -2.19 16.19
C TRP A 91 -0.83 -2.54 16.13
N PHE A 92 0.04 -1.55 15.89
CA PHE A 92 1.49 -1.75 15.88
C PHE A 92 2.07 -1.87 17.29
N GLU A 93 1.52 -1.13 18.27
CA GLU A 93 1.91 -1.26 19.68
C GLU A 93 1.58 -2.64 20.23
N ASP A 94 0.40 -3.17 19.92
CA ASP A 94 0.00 -4.56 20.25
C ASP A 94 0.91 -5.60 19.58
N ALA A 95 1.51 -5.26 18.44
CA ALA A 95 2.51 -6.07 17.76
C ALA A 95 3.94 -5.88 18.31
N GLY A 96 4.10 -5.08 19.37
CA GLY A 96 5.38 -4.86 20.06
C GLY A 96 6.21 -3.70 19.56
N VAL A 97 5.71 -2.87 18.64
CA VAL A 97 6.39 -1.67 18.15
C VAL A 97 6.15 -0.51 19.12
N ARG A 98 7.22 0.14 19.57
CA ARG A 98 7.09 1.39 20.32
C ARG A 98 7.06 2.57 19.36
N LEU A 99 6.10 3.48 19.54
CA LEU A 99 5.87 4.62 18.66
C LEU A 99 6.18 5.95 19.34
N VAL A 100 6.54 6.95 18.54
CA VAL A 100 6.76 8.33 18.97
C VAL A 100 6.13 9.29 17.98
N THR A 101 5.39 10.28 18.49
CA THR A 101 4.87 11.39 17.68
C THR A 101 5.91 12.53 17.71
N GLN A 102 6.34 12.98 16.55
CA GLN A 102 7.29 14.09 16.40
C GLN A 102 6.56 15.44 16.43
N PRO A 103 7.27 16.59 16.59
CA PRO A 103 6.65 17.91 16.63
C PRO A 103 5.80 18.27 15.40
N ASP A 104 6.12 17.70 14.23
CA ASP A 104 5.36 17.82 12.97
C ASP A 104 4.13 16.91 12.91
N GLN A 105 3.76 16.31 14.04
CA GLN A 105 2.63 15.37 14.18
C GLN A 105 2.81 14.04 13.43
N CYS A 106 3.93 13.80 12.79
CA CYS A 106 4.24 12.51 12.18
C CYS A 106 4.59 11.46 13.23
N VAL A 107 4.13 10.23 13.03
CA VAL A 107 4.33 9.11 13.94
C VAL A 107 5.34 8.13 13.36
N PHE A 108 6.38 7.84 14.12
CA PHE A 108 7.46 6.94 13.74
C PHE A 108 7.68 5.84 14.79
N PRO A 109 8.30 4.71 14.43
CA PRO A 109 8.83 3.81 15.44
C PRO A 109 9.94 4.52 16.24
N VAL A 110 10.03 4.23 17.53
CA VAL A 110 11.07 4.81 18.42
C VAL A 110 12.47 4.46 17.94
N SER A 111 12.64 3.31 17.30
CA SER A 111 13.91 2.90 16.69
C SER A 111 14.37 3.80 15.55
N GLN A 112 13.48 4.59 14.96
CA GLN A 112 13.74 5.38 13.74
C GLN A 112 14.25 4.51 12.58
N ASP A 113 13.88 3.23 12.54
CA ASP A 113 14.26 2.26 11.51
C ASP A 113 13.01 1.63 10.89
N ALA A 114 12.79 1.87 9.60
CA ALA A 114 11.68 1.30 8.84
C ALA A 114 11.71 -0.24 8.82
N MET A 115 12.89 -0.84 9.01
CA MET A 115 13.01 -2.29 9.05
C MET A 115 12.31 -2.92 10.25
N GLU A 116 12.10 -2.20 11.36
CA GLU A 116 11.27 -2.67 12.47
C GLU A 116 9.84 -2.96 11.99
N ILE A 117 9.22 -2.01 11.27
CA ILE A 117 7.86 -2.18 10.72
C ILE A 117 7.81 -3.29 9.67
N VAL A 118 8.81 -3.35 8.78
CA VAL A 118 8.94 -4.42 7.77
C VAL A 118 8.99 -5.79 8.45
N ASN A 119 9.86 -5.96 9.43
CA ASN A 119 10.07 -7.24 10.10
C ASN A 119 8.83 -7.66 10.92
N VAL A 120 8.14 -6.72 11.55
CA VAL A 120 6.89 -7.00 12.27
C VAL A 120 5.82 -7.50 11.32
N LEU A 121 5.59 -6.83 10.19
CA LEU A 121 4.59 -7.27 9.21
C LEU A 121 4.93 -8.65 8.63
N LEU A 122 6.18 -8.89 8.24
CA LEU A 122 6.62 -10.19 7.74
C LEU A 122 6.47 -11.30 8.79
N SER A 123 6.81 -11.02 10.03
CA SER A 123 6.67 -11.97 11.14
C SER A 123 5.20 -12.31 11.40
N LEU A 124 4.32 -11.32 11.40
CA LEU A 124 2.89 -11.52 11.56
C LEU A 124 2.30 -12.33 10.41
N MET A 125 2.62 -12.01 9.16
CA MET A 125 2.16 -12.79 8.01
C MET A 125 2.60 -14.26 8.12
N LYS A 126 3.84 -14.49 8.53
CA LYS A 126 4.35 -15.86 8.75
C LYS A 126 3.61 -16.57 9.89
N HIS A 127 3.38 -15.89 11.01
CA HIS A 127 2.65 -16.43 12.17
C HIS A 127 1.22 -16.82 11.79
N GLU A 128 0.54 -15.95 11.05
CA GLU A 128 -0.83 -16.17 10.57
C GLU A 128 -0.90 -17.13 9.37
N LYS A 129 0.22 -17.67 8.90
CA LYS A 129 0.30 -18.60 7.76
C LYS A 129 -0.24 -18.01 6.46
N VAL A 130 0.01 -16.73 6.23
CA VAL A 130 -0.27 -16.07 4.94
C VAL A 130 0.73 -16.55 3.91
N ASN A 131 0.23 -16.95 2.73
CA ASN A 131 1.08 -17.26 1.59
C ASN A 131 1.58 -15.97 0.92
N VAL A 132 2.88 -15.90 0.61
CA VAL A 132 3.46 -14.77 -0.14
C VAL A 132 4.14 -15.28 -1.40
N ARG A 133 3.67 -14.84 -2.55
CA ARG A 133 4.23 -15.15 -3.87
C ARG A 133 4.81 -13.90 -4.49
N THR A 134 6.13 -13.87 -4.65
CA THR A 134 6.87 -12.77 -5.26
C THR A 134 7.16 -13.04 -6.73
N GLY A 135 7.54 -12.00 -7.50
CA GLY A 135 7.70 -12.12 -8.95
C GLY A 135 6.39 -12.38 -9.70
N CYS A 136 5.26 -12.10 -9.07
CA CYS A 136 3.92 -12.37 -9.58
C CYS A 136 3.23 -11.04 -9.96
N ARG A 137 3.59 -10.47 -11.11
CA ARG A 137 2.92 -9.27 -11.63
C ARG A 137 1.57 -9.65 -12.22
N VAL A 138 0.49 -9.22 -11.59
CA VAL A 138 -0.86 -9.40 -12.12
C VAL A 138 -1.03 -8.53 -13.37
N ALA A 139 -1.50 -9.17 -14.44
CA ALA A 139 -1.79 -8.53 -15.73
C ALA A 139 -3.27 -8.23 -15.89
N LYS A 140 -4.16 -9.12 -15.41
CA LYS A 140 -5.61 -9.00 -15.59
C LYS A 140 -6.36 -9.66 -14.43
N ILE A 141 -7.47 -9.06 -14.07
CA ILE A 141 -8.47 -9.62 -13.16
C ILE A 141 -9.79 -9.63 -13.91
N GLU A 142 -10.47 -10.77 -13.95
CA GLU A 142 -11.74 -10.95 -14.63
C GLU A 142 -12.79 -11.50 -13.65
N ASP A 143 -14.00 -10.95 -13.71
CA ASP A 143 -15.15 -11.52 -13.01
C ASP A 143 -15.69 -12.71 -13.85
N LYS A 144 -15.69 -13.89 -13.27
CA LYS A 144 -16.18 -15.12 -13.95
C LYS A 144 -17.69 -15.29 -13.83
N ALA A 145 -18.32 -14.50 -12.96
CA ALA A 145 -19.77 -14.58 -12.67
C ALA A 145 -20.27 -16.03 -12.38
N THR A 146 -19.42 -16.85 -11.75
CA THR A 146 -19.77 -18.21 -11.32
C THR A 146 -20.00 -18.26 -9.81
N ASP A 147 -20.80 -19.21 -9.34
CA ASP A 147 -21.18 -19.32 -7.93
C ASP A 147 -20.02 -19.79 -7.00
N THR A 148 -18.97 -20.41 -7.56
CA THR A 148 -17.93 -21.09 -6.77
C THR A 148 -16.52 -20.47 -6.88
N GLU A 149 -16.24 -19.75 -7.96
CA GLU A 149 -14.94 -19.07 -8.18
C GLU A 149 -15.21 -17.77 -8.92
N ARG A 150 -15.16 -16.68 -8.19
CA ARG A 150 -15.65 -15.41 -8.70
C ARG A 150 -14.68 -14.70 -9.64
N TYR A 151 -13.40 -14.77 -9.35
CA TYR A 151 -12.40 -14.01 -10.09
C TYR A 151 -11.33 -14.91 -10.67
N ARG A 152 -10.94 -14.63 -11.93
CA ARG A 152 -9.72 -15.16 -12.54
C ARG A 152 -8.65 -14.11 -12.56
N ILE A 153 -7.43 -14.49 -12.15
CA ILE A 153 -6.25 -13.62 -12.09
C ILE A 153 -5.19 -14.20 -13.01
N SER A 154 -4.79 -13.41 -14.00
CA SER A 154 -3.71 -13.75 -14.94
C SER A 154 -2.48 -12.91 -14.66
N PHE A 155 -1.31 -13.50 -14.89
CA PHE A 155 -0.01 -12.89 -14.60
C PHE A 155 0.72 -12.48 -15.87
N ALA A 156 1.44 -11.37 -15.81
CA ALA A 156 2.36 -10.98 -16.87
C ALA A 156 3.59 -11.91 -16.89
N PRO A 157 4.21 -12.11 -18.06
CA PRO A 157 5.50 -12.80 -18.15
C PRO A 157 6.56 -12.12 -17.28
N ASP A 158 7.46 -12.93 -16.73
CA ASP A 158 8.67 -12.42 -16.09
C ASP A 158 9.72 -11.95 -17.12
N THR A 159 10.88 -11.52 -16.66
CA THR A 159 11.98 -11.06 -17.53
C THR A 159 12.50 -12.14 -18.48
N ASP A 160 12.31 -13.41 -18.15
CA ASP A 160 12.72 -14.57 -18.95
C ASP A 160 11.59 -15.07 -19.87
N GLY A 161 10.45 -14.37 -19.89
CA GLY A 161 9.27 -14.72 -20.69
C GLY A 161 8.43 -15.85 -20.09
N ARG A 162 8.68 -16.26 -18.85
CA ARG A 162 7.90 -17.29 -18.17
C ARG A 162 6.68 -16.64 -17.53
N THR A 163 5.53 -17.28 -17.69
CA THR A 163 4.28 -16.81 -17.09
C THR A 163 3.87 -17.74 -15.94
N ASN A 164 3.49 -17.16 -14.81
CA ASN A 164 2.83 -17.93 -13.76
C ASN A 164 1.46 -18.44 -14.28
N PRO A 165 1.01 -19.63 -13.88
CA PRO A 165 -0.32 -20.11 -14.24
C PRO A 165 -1.39 -19.18 -13.66
N ASP A 166 -2.48 -19.01 -14.42
CA ASP A 166 -3.67 -18.32 -13.93
C ASP A 166 -4.19 -18.98 -12.67
N ILE A 167 -4.81 -18.20 -11.81
CA ILE A 167 -5.44 -18.67 -10.59
C ILE A 167 -6.87 -18.15 -10.50
N ASP A 168 -7.69 -18.88 -9.76
CA ASP A 168 -9.04 -18.47 -9.39
C ASP A 168 -9.08 -18.06 -7.91
N ALA A 169 -9.92 -17.08 -7.58
CA ALA A 169 -10.09 -16.61 -6.21
C ALA A 169 -11.55 -16.19 -5.96
N ASP A 170 -12.01 -16.40 -4.73
CA ASP A 170 -13.36 -15.99 -4.30
C ASP A 170 -13.41 -14.49 -4.02
N ILE A 171 -12.32 -13.94 -3.47
CA ILE A 171 -12.19 -12.52 -3.13
C ILE A 171 -10.85 -12.01 -3.63
N VAL A 172 -10.87 -10.81 -4.21
CA VAL A 172 -9.65 -10.09 -4.61
C VAL A 172 -9.57 -8.75 -3.89
N ILE A 173 -8.44 -8.50 -3.24
CA ILE A 173 -8.14 -7.23 -2.58
C ILE A 173 -6.97 -6.57 -3.32
N VAL A 174 -7.22 -5.42 -3.96
CA VAL A 174 -6.22 -4.70 -4.76
C VAL A 174 -5.52 -3.65 -3.90
N THR A 175 -4.22 -3.82 -3.70
CA THR A 175 -3.37 -2.97 -2.84
C THR A 175 -2.06 -2.56 -3.53
N THR A 176 -2.11 -2.36 -4.84
CA THR A 176 -0.92 -2.05 -5.66
C THR A 176 -0.33 -0.65 -5.43
N GLY A 177 -1.01 0.16 -4.60
CA GLY A 177 -0.62 1.55 -4.34
C GLY A 177 -0.97 2.49 -5.48
N GLY A 178 -0.48 3.73 -5.36
CA GLY A 178 -0.69 4.75 -6.39
C GLY A 178 0.14 4.48 -7.65
N ASN A 179 -0.43 4.84 -8.80
CA ASN A 179 0.27 4.83 -10.08
C ASN A 179 0.09 6.19 -10.76
N PRO A 180 1.16 6.80 -11.31
CA PRO A 180 1.08 8.12 -11.94
C PRO A 180 0.33 8.12 -13.27
N LYS A 181 0.09 6.94 -13.86
CA LYS A 181 -0.56 6.79 -15.15
C LYS A 181 -1.74 5.81 -15.04
N ARG A 182 -2.83 6.10 -15.77
CA ARG A 182 -4.00 5.20 -15.86
C ARG A 182 -3.63 3.77 -16.28
N GLY A 183 -2.68 3.61 -17.20
CA GLY A 183 -2.20 2.28 -17.65
C GLY A 183 -1.67 1.39 -16.52
N GLY A 184 -1.31 1.94 -15.39
CA GLY A 184 -0.95 1.16 -14.20
C GLY A 184 -2.12 0.45 -13.51
N TYR A 185 -3.34 0.76 -13.91
CA TYR A 185 -4.58 0.12 -13.43
C TYR A 185 -5.24 -0.77 -14.49
N SER A 186 -4.58 -1.01 -15.64
CA SER A 186 -5.14 -1.80 -16.75
C SER A 186 -5.53 -3.23 -16.36
N MET A 187 -4.95 -3.78 -15.28
CA MET A 187 -5.36 -5.07 -14.74
C MET A 187 -6.83 -5.11 -14.27
N LEU A 188 -7.46 -3.94 -14.07
CA LEU A 188 -8.85 -3.79 -13.63
C LEU A 188 -9.82 -3.61 -14.80
N ASP A 189 -9.35 -3.50 -16.06
CA ASP A 189 -10.18 -3.25 -17.24
C ASP A 189 -11.18 -4.39 -17.53
N GLY A 190 -10.94 -5.58 -16.95
CA GLY A 190 -11.87 -6.72 -17.01
C GLY A 190 -13.03 -6.68 -16.01
N LEU A 191 -13.07 -5.63 -15.17
CA LEU A 191 -14.10 -5.43 -14.17
C LEU A 191 -14.96 -4.21 -14.56
N ASP A 192 -16.24 -4.24 -14.20
CA ASP A 192 -17.16 -3.11 -14.43
C ASP A 192 -16.90 -1.98 -13.40
N LEU A 193 -15.74 -1.30 -13.56
CA LEU A 193 -15.28 -0.23 -12.68
C LEU A 193 -15.01 1.05 -13.45
N GLU A 194 -15.54 2.17 -12.96
CA GLU A 194 -15.15 3.49 -13.41
C GLU A 194 -13.82 3.91 -12.73
N ILE A 195 -12.75 4.02 -13.52
CA ILE A 195 -11.43 4.44 -13.03
C ILE A 195 -11.26 5.93 -13.32
N ILE A 196 -11.18 6.73 -12.27
CA ILE A 196 -10.89 8.17 -12.36
C ILE A 196 -9.36 8.36 -12.47
N ASP A 197 -8.93 9.15 -13.45
CA ASP A 197 -7.51 9.39 -13.69
C ASP A 197 -6.81 9.98 -12.45
N PRO A 198 -5.62 9.43 -12.11
CA PRO A 198 -4.84 9.94 -11.00
C PRO A 198 -4.33 11.35 -11.28
N LEU A 199 -4.33 12.20 -10.25
CA LEU A 199 -3.70 13.51 -10.30
C LEU A 199 -2.46 13.52 -9.41
N PRO A 200 -1.36 14.12 -9.85
CA PRO A 200 -0.18 14.29 -9.00
C PRO A 200 -0.54 15.14 -7.78
N SER A 201 -0.22 14.65 -6.58
CA SER A 201 -0.39 15.40 -5.33
C SER A 201 0.96 15.77 -4.71
N LEU A 202 2.01 15.03 -5.02
CA LEU A 202 3.38 15.28 -4.60
C LEU A 202 4.32 14.95 -5.77
N PHE A 203 5.20 15.87 -6.13
CA PHE A 203 6.17 15.67 -7.22
C PHE A 203 7.45 16.47 -6.95
N SER A 204 8.55 15.96 -7.51
CA SER A 204 9.84 16.63 -7.44
C SER A 204 9.94 17.70 -8.53
N PHE A 205 10.48 18.86 -8.15
CA PHE A 205 10.87 19.89 -9.12
C PHE A 205 12.34 19.67 -9.52
N ASN A 206 12.62 19.60 -10.82
CA ASN A 206 13.97 19.69 -11.33
C ASN A 206 14.29 21.16 -11.64
N ILE A 207 15.11 21.77 -10.83
CA ILE A 207 15.65 23.11 -11.05
C ILE A 207 17.00 22.93 -11.76
N GLY A 208 16.95 22.50 -13.02
CA GLY A 208 18.14 22.09 -13.76
C GLY A 208 18.46 22.94 -15.01
N SER A 209 17.79 24.08 -15.20
CA SER A 209 18.17 25.00 -16.26
C SER A 209 19.34 25.89 -15.79
N PRO A 210 20.37 26.14 -16.64
CA PRO A 210 21.43 27.10 -16.34
C PRO A 210 20.89 28.46 -15.91
N ASP A 211 19.78 28.89 -16.51
CA ASP A 211 19.10 30.15 -16.18
C ASP A 211 18.44 30.18 -14.79
N CYS A 212 18.26 29.02 -14.16
CA CYS A 212 17.73 28.91 -12.79
C CYS A 212 18.81 28.95 -11.71
N ILE A 213 20.05 28.60 -12.05
CA ILE A 213 21.17 28.50 -11.09
C ILE A 213 21.54 29.89 -10.56
N ASP A 214 21.39 30.93 -11.35
CA ASP A 214 21.72 32.31 -10.99
C ASP A 214 20.56 33.09 -10.35
N ASN A 215 19.39 32.45 -10.15
CA ASN A 215 18.25 33.10 -9.51
C ASN A 215 18.37 33.01 -7.97
N PRO A 216 18.57 34.14 -7.23
CA PRO A 216 18.72 34.12 -5.77
C PRO A 216 17.55 33.52 -5.01
N ALA A 217 16.32 33.63 -5.53
CA ALA A 217 15.13 33.05 -4.93
C ALA A 217 15.16 31.51 -5.01
N LEU A 218 15.69 30.95 -6.10
CA LEU A 218 15.81 29.50 -6.29
C LEU A 218 17.01 28.91 -5.52
N GLN A 219 18.09 29.67 -5.36
CA GLN A 219 19.22 29.29 -4.51
C GLN A 219 18.79 29.17 -3.05
N LYS A 220 17.90 30.06 -2.60
CA LYS A 220 17.31 30.00 -1.25
C LYS A 220 16.48 28.73 -1.03
N LEU A 221 15.72 28.30 -2.06
CA LEU A 221 14.93 27.05 -2.03
C LEU A 221 15.80 25.79 -1.94
N GLN A 222 17.04 25.82 -2.44
CA GLN A 222 17.96 24.67 -2.32
C GLN A 222 18.54 24.50 -0.92
N THR A 223 18.56 25.55 -0.11
CA THR A 223 19.12 25.54 1.24
C THR A 223 18.08 25.41 2.34
N GLU A 224 16.81 25.64 2.05
CA GLU A 224 15.71 25.44 2.98
C GLU A 224 15.17 24.00 2.84
N SER A 225 15.31 23.21 3.89
CA SER A 225 14.60 21.93 3.99
C SER A 225 13.14 22.22 4.30
N PHE A 226 12.27 21.97 3.33
CA PHE A 226 10.83 21.98 3.57
C PHE A 226 10.44 20.67 4.26
N SER A 227 10.09 20.79 5.53
CA SER A 227 9.49 19.71 6.33
C SER A 227 7.98 19.65 6.13
#